data_74b9075a574b1dd1c14caa20f4634c78
#
_entry.id   74b9075a574b1dd1c14caa20f4634c78
#
_cell.length_a   1.000
_cell.length_b   1.000
_cell.length_c   1.000
_cell.angle_alpha   90.00
_cell.angle_beta   90.00
_cell.angle_gamma   90.00
#
_symmetry.space_group_name_H-M   'P 1'
#
loop_
_entity.id
_entity.type
_entity.pdbx_description
1 polymer ?
#
loop_
_entity_poly.entity_id
_entity_poly.type
_entity_poly.pdbx_seq_one_letter_code
_entity_poly.pdbx_strand_id
1 'polypeptide(L)'
;MLSAAVLCGVLALSGCDKDKEGSAARGPSPVSVVKVTRHDVPADMTWVAKTESSRAVEIYSRVNGFLDARKYTEGGMVNAGDVLFLMDKKPFEVQLSEAQASLDSSLAAHEVAKRNLNRIRPLAKLKALSQTDLDQAIGDFQTTAAAVSNAKAQVENAKLNLSYCTITSPVTGYASSALQTDGTYINMSNAHLATVYTMSPMWVTFSMSENEEAKINQEVKEGILRRPENHDYEVQLELAGGEIYPITGRVTFSSPNFNPSTGTFELRASFENPNNQLRPQQYVRAIVKGATYVNAIVVPQIAVQEGSKGHFVWVVTKDNKAQFRPVEVGNWIGNDWLIKNGLEEGDKVVTEGMMLLASEAPVKIVQEVDQKPAADDKAKK
;
A
#
# COMPACT_ATOMS: atom_id res chain seq x y z
N MET A 1 53.75 -76.60 -13.82
CA MET A 1 53.55 -77.66 -14.82
C MET A 1 52.84 -77.04 -16.01
N LEU A 2 53.49 -77.00 -17.07
CA LEU A 2 53.13 -77.20 -18.51
C LEU A 2 52.13 -76.11 -19.02
N SER A 3 52.43 -75.50 -20.05
CA SER A 3 53.12 -75.61 -21.33
C SER A 3 52.20 -75.02 -22.40
N ALA A 4 52.69 -73.98 -23.02
CA ALA A 4 52.91 -73.77 -24.45
C ALA A 4 51.67 -73.77 -25.39
N ALA A 5 51.51 -72.74 -26.18
CA ALA A 5 51.88 -72.78 -27.59
C ALA A 5 51.62 -71.43 -28.29
N VAL A 6 52.62 -70.96 -28.95
CA VAL A 6 52.74 -69.96 -29.97
C VAL A 6 51.92 -70.30 -31.22
N LEU A 7 51.19 -69.29 -31.79
CA LEU A 7 51.03 -69.28 -33.24
C LEU A 7 50.99 -67.86 -33.80
N CYS A 8 51.98 -67.53 -34.57
CA CYS A 8 52.16 -66.38 -35.45
C CYS A 8 51.06 -66.27 -36.50
N GLY A 9 50.52 -65.11 -36.74
CA GLY A 9 49.69 -64.83 -37.93
C GLY A 9 49.91 -63.35 -38.33
N VAL A 10 50.78 -63.16 -39.26
CA VAL A 10 51.00 -61.90 -39.99
C VAL A 10 49.86 -61.70 -40.94
N LEU A 11 49.17 -60.58 -40.88
CA LEU A 11 48.32 -60.12 -41.99
C LEU A 11 48.21 -58.63 -42.07
N ALA A 12 48.87 -58.12 -43.11
CA ALA A 12 48.54 -57.02 -44.02
C ALA A 12 47.96 -55.72 -43.48
N LEU A 13 48.76 -54.65 -43.51
CA LEU A 13 48.35 -53.26 -43.62
C LEU A 13 47.50 -53.08 -44.90
N SER A 14 46.23 -52.70 -44.67
CA SER A 14 45.44 -51.99 -45.67
C SER A 14 45.15 -50.64 -45.16
N GLY A 15 45.65 -49.62 -45.83
CA GLY A 15 45.44 -48.22 -45.56
C GLY A 15 43.96 -47.87 -45.59
N CYS A 16 43.46 -47.29 -44.53
CA CYS A 16 42.20 -46.50 -44.56
C CYS A 16 42.55 -45.07 -44.98
N ASP A 17 42.14 -44.81 -46.18
CA ASP A 17 41.97 -43.53 -46.79
C ASP A 17 41.19 -42.63 -45.83
N LYS A 18 41.77 -41.48 -45.44
CA LYS A 18 41.07 -40.44 -44.71
C LYS A 18 40.10 -39.79 -45.69
N ASP A 19 38.91 -40.36 -45.79
CA ASP A 19 37.78 -39.63 -46.31
C ASP A 19 37.62 -38.38 -45.43
N LYS A 20 37.97 -37.24 -45.98
CA LYS A 20 37.45 -35.95 -45.57
C LYS A 20 35.94 -36.03 -45.70
N GLU A 21 35.26 -36.37 -44.63
CA GLU A 21 33.83 -36.05 -44.54
C GLU A 21 33.68 -34.56 -44.81
N GLY A 22 33.35 -34.29 -46.05
CA GLY A 22 32.89 -32.98 -46.47
C GLY A 22 31.69 -32.64 -45.61
N SER A 23 31.82 -31.53 -44.85
CA SER A 23 30.69 -30.85 -44.27
C SER A 23 29.60 -30.76 -45.34
N ALA A 24 28.64 -31.65 -45.28
CA ALA A 24 27.44 -31.57 -46.10
C ALA A 24 26.86 -30.17 -45.83
N ALA A 25 26.90 -29.34 -46.86
CA ALA A 25 26.31 -28.00 -46.78
C ALA A 25 24.83 -28.22 -46.43
N ARG A 26 24.50 -28.08 -45.12
CA ARG A 26 23.12 -28.05 -44.65
C ARG A 26 22.45 -26.94 -45.44
N GLY A 27 21.39 -27.29 -46.15
CA GLY A 27 20.59 -26.30 -46.85
C GLY A 27 20.19 -25.16 -45.88
N PRO A 28 19.78 -24.01 -46.38
CA PRO A 28 19.43 -22.85 -45.55
C PRO A 28 18.38 -23.25 -44.52
N SER A 29 18.68 -23.04 -43.24
CA SER A 29 17.77 -23.37 -42.12
C SER A 29 16.53 -22.51 -42.18
N PRO A 30 15.31 -23.10 -42.13
CA PRO A 30 14.09 -22.31 -42.10
C PRO A 30 13.95 -21.57 -40.73
N VAL A 31 13.70 -20.29 -40.81
CA VAL A 31 13.54 -19.43 -39.61
C VAL A 31 12.34 -18.51 -39.74
N SER A 32 11.66 -18.25 -38.62
CA SER A 32 10.69 -17.16 -38.48
C SER A 32 11.39 -15.96 -37.88
N VAL A 33 11.11 -14.75 -38.38
CA VAL A 33 11.74 -13.52 -37.92
C VAL A 33 10.71 -12.46 -37.55
N VAL A 34 11.05 -11.63 -36.60
CA VAL A 34 10.35 -10.40 -36.24
C VAL A 34 11.21 -9.23 -36.71
N LYS A 35 10.60 -8.28 -37.39
CA LYS A 35 11.24 -7.04 -37.77
C LYS A 35 11.18 -6.07 -36.60
N VAL A 36 12.34 -5.62 -36.15
CA VAL A 36 12.49 -4.68 -35.04
C VAL A 36 12.00 -3.29 -35.46
N THR A 37 11.12 -2.73 -34.67
CA THR A 37 10.63 -1.35 -34.80
C THR A 37 10.81 -0.59 -33.50
N ARG A 38 10.96 0.73 -33.58
CA ARG A 38 10.98 1.61 -32.42
C ARG A 38 9.59 2.18 -32.21
N HIS A 39 9.07 2.04 -31.00
CA HIS A 39 7.79 2.65 -30.62
C HIS A 39 7.75 2.91 -29.11
N ASP A 40 6.81 3.76 -28.70
CA ASP A 40 6.57 4.01 -27.29
C ASP A 40 5.87 2.80 -26.65
N VAL A 41 6.40 2.33 -25.52
CA VAL A 41 5.91 1.13 -24.85
C VAL A 41 5.55 1.47 -23.40
N PRO A 42 4.38 1.05 -22.87
CA PRO A 42 4.04 1.24 -21.46
C PRO A 42 5.11 0.64 -20.54
N ALA A 43 5.49 1.39 -19.52
CA ALA A 43 6.46 0.98 -18.51
C ALA A 43 5.71 0.65 -17.21
N ASP A 44 5.05 -0.51 -17.18
CA ASP A 44 4.34 -0.96 -15.99
C ASP A 44 5.35 -1.43 -14.93
N MET A 45 5.21 -0.93 -13.71
CA MET A 45 6.07 -1.26 -12.58
C MET A 45 5.26 -1.99 -11.52
N THR A 46 5.80 -3.07 -10.99
CA THR A 46 5.04 -3.94 -10.08
C THR A 46 5.76 -4.07 -8.74
N TRP A 47 5.02 -3.83 -7.66
CA TRP A 47 5.51 -4.00 -6.28
C TRP A 47 4.54 -4.84 -5.46
N VAL A 48 5.10 -5.54 -4.46
CA VAL A 48 4.28 -6.14 -3.41
C VAL A 48 3.75 -5.01 -2.54
N ALA A 49 2.46 -5.04 -2.31
CA ALA A 49 1.74 -4.01 -1.58
C ALA A 49 0.88 -4.62 -0.47
N LYS A 50 0.49 -3.79 0.47
CA LYS A 50 -0.39 -4.14 1.57
C LYS A 50 -1.57 -3.19 1.61
N THR A 51 -2.75 -3.73 1.76
CA THR A 51 -3.96 -2.93 1.93
C THR A 51 -4.08 -2.43 3.36
N GLU A 52 -4.53 -1.20 3.54
CA GLU A 52 -4.78 -0.60 4.83
C GLU A 52 -6.11 0.16 4.82
N SER A 53 -6.78 0.18 5.97
CA SER A 53 -7.95 1.05 6.12
C SER A 53 -7.52 2.52 6.00
N SER A 54 -8.27 3.31 5.26
CA SER A 54 -8.01 4.77 5.22
C SER A 54 -8.21 5.44 6.58
N ARG A 55 -8.97 4.79 7.47
CA ARG A 55 -9.25 5.28 8.81
C ARG A 55 -9.51 4.11 9.76
N ALA A 56 -8.49 3.68 10.47
CA ALA A 56 -8.62 2.73 11.56
C ALA A 56 -8.66 3.51 12.88
N VAL A 57 -9.77 3.44 13.59
CA VAL A 57 -9.95 4.16 14.87
C VAL A 57 -10.05 3.17 16.01
N GLU A 58 -9.10 3.24 16.91
CA GLU A 58 -9.09 2.48 18.13
C GLU A 58 -10.06 3.11 19.15
N ILE A 59 -10.93 2.30 19.70
CA ILE A 59 -11.98 2.68 20.64
C ILE A 59 -11.48 2.43 22.07
N TYR A 60 -11.30 3.50 22.80
CA TYR A 60 -10.84 3.45 24.19
C TYR A 60 -11.94 3.89 25.16
N SER A 61 -12.00 3.24 26.32
CA SER A 61 -12.71 3.79 27.48
C SER A 61 -11.94 4.99 28.03
N ARG A 62 -12.68 6.06 28.35
CA ARG A 62 -12.12 7.29 28.97
C ARG A 62 -12.29 7.30 30.49
N VAL A 63 -13.03 6.32 31.02
CA VAL A 63 -13.28 6.18 32.47
C VAL A 63 -12.97 4.76 32.90
N ASN A 64 -12.59 4.62 34.16
CA ASN A 64 -12.37 3.31 34.79
C ASN A 64 -13.69 2.79 35.38
N GLY A 65 -13.95 1.51 35.27
CA GLY A 65 -15.16 0.89 35.81
C GLY A 65 -15.45 -0.46 35.18
N PHE A 66 -16.57 -1.06 35.52
CA PHE A 66 -16.98 -2.32 34.91
C PHE A 66 -17.62 -2.11 33.55
N LEU A 67 -17.26 -2.97 32.57
CA LEU A 67 -17.91 -3.03 31.29
C LEU A 67 -19.26 -3.77 31.46
N ASP A 68 -20.36 -3.07 31.27
CA ASP A 68 -21.70 -3.61 31.49
C ASP A 68 -22.15 -4.48 30.30
N ALA A 69 -22.06 -3.93 29.08
CA ALA A 69 -22.50 -4.65 27.89
C ALA A 69 -21.88 -4.12 26.60
N ARG A 70 -21.63 -5.03 25.67
CA ARG A 70 -21.39 -4.74 24.26
C ARG A 70 -22.71 -4.59 23.51
N LYS A 71 -22.84 -3.57 22.66
CA LYS A 71 -24.07 -3.23 21.92
C LYS A 71 -23.96 -3.38 20.41
N TYR A 72 -22.82 -3.79 19.87
CA TYR A 72 -22.62 -4.02 18.44
C TYR A 72 -22.37 -5.50 18.15
N THR A 73 -22.51 -5.90 16.88
CA THR A 73 -22.12 -7.22 16.38
C THR A 73 -20.67 -7.17 15.91
N GLU A 74 -19.82 -8.08 16.40
CA GLU A 74 -18.43 -8.20 15.99
C GLU A 74 -18.31 -8.53 14.50
N GLY A 75 -17.42 -7.85 13.80
CA GLY A 75 -17.30 -7.94 12.34
C GLY A 75 -18.45 -7.28 11.58
N GLY A 76 -19.41 -6.69 12.27
CA GLY A 76 -20.55 -5.99 11.67
C GLY A 76 -20.22 -4.53 11.33
N MET A 77 -21.07 -3.96 10.48
CA MET A 77 -21.03 -2.55 10.14
C MET A 77 -21.65 -1.72 11.26
N VAL A 78 -21.01 -0.62 11.62
CA VAL A 78 -21.47 0.37 12.60
C VAL A 78 -21.40 1.76 11.97
N ASN A 79 -22.36 2.63 12.35
CA ASN A 79 -22.38 4.01 11.89
C ASN A 79 -21.72 4.93 12.94
N ALA A 80 -21.26 6.10 12.49
CA ALA A 80 -20.82 7.13 13.40
C ALA A 80 -21.96 7.52 14.36
N GLY A 81 -21.68 7.47 15.68
CA GLY A 81 -22.65 7.72 16.75
C GLY A 81 -23.31 6.46 17.32
N ASP A 82 -23.21 5.31 16.68
CA ASP A 82 -23.74 4.04 17.20
C ASP A 82 -23.04 3.68 18.52
N VAL A 83 -23.83 3.21 19.49
CA VAL A 83 -23.30 2.77 20.79
C VAL A 83 -22.59 1.44 20.62
N LEU A 84 -21.31 1.40 20.97
CA LEU A 84 -20.50 0.18 20.92
C LEU A 84 -20.46 -0.55 22.28
N PHE A 85 -20.24 0.21 23.34
CA PHE A 85 -20.10 -0.33 24.68
C PHE A 85 -20.81 0.54 25.73
N LEU A 86 -21.28 -0.09 26.77
CA LEU A 86 -21.82 0.55 27.97
C LEU A 86 -20.94 0.16 29.16
N MET A 87 -20.54 1.17 29.93
CA MET A 87 -19.92 1.01 31.24
C MET A 87 -21.00 1.08 32.34
N ASP A 88 -20.73 0.52 33.51
CA ASP A 88 -21.62 0.71 34.67
C ASP A 88 -21.71 2.19 35.02
N LYS A 89 -22.91 2.75 34.87
CA LYS A 89 -23.22 4.18 35.08
C LYS A 89 -23.46 4.53 36.53
N LYS A 90 -23.84 3.55 37.36
CA LYS A 90 -24.31 3.80 38.73
C LYS A 90 -23.33 4.62 39.59
N PRO A 91 -22.01 4.33 39.61
CA PRO A 91 -21.06 5.12 40.38
C PRO A 91 -20.99 6.59 39.92
N PHE A 92 -21.11 6.82 38.61
CA PHE A 92 -21.03 8.17 38.02
C PHE A 92 -22.35 8.95 38.21
N GLU A 93 -23.48 8.28 38.24
CA GLU A 93 -24.78 8.86 38.57
C GLU A 93 -24.80 9.35 40.04
N VAL A 94 -24.23 8.57 40.95
CA VAL A 94 -24.06 8.97 42.36
C VAL A 94 -23.16 10.19 42.44
N GLN A 95 -21.98 10.19 41.77
CA GLN A 95 -21.08 11.34 41.75
C GLN A 95 -21.75 12.61 41.19
N LEU A 96 -22.55 12.49 40.17
CA LEU A 96 -23.33 13.59 39.61
C LEU A 96 -24.34 14.14 40.64
N SER A 97 -25.05 13.22 41.33
CA SER A 97 -26.01 13.62 42.39
C SER A 97 -25.31 14.34 43.56
N GLU A 98 -24.13 13.89 43.97
CA GLU A 98 -23.33 14.54 45.01
C GLU A 98 -22.89 15.94 44.59
N ALA A 99 -22.38 16.08 43.33
CA ALA A 99 -21.98 17.38 42.78
C ALA A 99 -23.18 18.34 42.66
N GLN A 100 -24.35 17.83 42.30
CA GLN A 100 -25.58 18.61 42.20
C GLN A 100 -26.03 19.13 43.58
N ALA A 101 -26.01 18.28 44.62
CA ALA A 101 -26.33 18.66 45.98
C ALA A 101 -25.35 19.74 46.52
N SER A 102 -24.05 19.62 46.19
CA SER A 102 -23.05 20.63 46.52
C SER A 102 -23.33 21.99 45.85
N LEU A 103 -23.73 21.96 44.57
CA LEU A 103 -24.15 23.18 43.85
C LEU A 103 -25.37 23.83 44.49
N ASP A 104 -26.39 23.04 44.85
CA ASP A 104 -27.61 23.54 45.48
C ASP A 104 -27.30 24.22 46.82
N SER A 105 -26.40 23.61 47.64
CA SER A 105 -25.89 24.22 48.88
C SER A 105 -25.18 25.55 48.67
N SER A 106 -24.31 25.61 47.65
CA SER A 106 -23.55 26.82 47.27
C SER A 106 -24.49 27.93 46.77
N LEU A 107 -25.51 27.56 45.99
CA LEU A 107 -26.54 28.49 45.51
C LEU A 107 -27.35 29.07 46.67
N ALA A 108 -27.73 28.26 47.67
CA ALA A 108 -28.44 28.70 48.85
C ALA A 108 -27.62 29.68 49.67
N ALA A 109 -26.33 29.40 49.89
CA ALA A 109 -25.41 30.30 50.58
C ALA A 109 -25.21 31.62 49.84
N HIS A 110 -25.07 31.60 48.53
CA HIS A 110 -24.94 32.78 47.69
C HIS A 110 -26.22 33.66 47.74
N GLU A 111 -27.39 33.04 47.74
CA GLU A 111 -28.66 33.77 47.83
C GLU A 111 -28.83 34.44 49.20
N VAL A 112 -28.34 33.83 50.29
CA VAL A 112 -28.27 34.45 51.60
C VAL A 112 -27.35 35.67 51.59
N ALA A 113 -26.11 35.56 51.06
CA ALA A 113 -25.17 36.65 50.96
C ALA A 113 -25.69 37.79 50.08
N LYS A 114 -26.36 37.49 48.96
CA LYS A 114 -27.00 38.44 48.08
C LYS A 114 -28.09 39.22 48.78
N ARG A 115 -28.96 38.56 49.54
CA ARG A 115 -30.01 39.20 50.31
C ARG A 115 -29.42 40.14 51.43
N ASN A 116 -28.35 39.69 52.09
CA ASN A 116 -27.65 40.48 53.10
C ASN A 116 -27.04 41.72 52.46
N LEU A 117 -26.30 41.62 51.36
CA LEU A 117 -25.71 42.76 50.65
C LEU A 117 -26.79 43.72 50.17
N ASN A 118 -27.92 43.26 49.67
CA ASN A 118 -29.03 44.09 49.23
C ASN A 118 -29.69 44.84 50.37
N ARG A 119 -29.65 44.33 51.60
CA ARG A 119 -30.14 44.96 52.81
C ARG A 119 -29.13 46.01 53.38
N ILE A 120 -27.81 45.67 53.38
CA ILE A 120 -26.76 46.51 53.93
C ILE A 120 -26.46 47.71 53.01
N ARG A 121 -26.42 47.52 51.72
CA ARG A 121 -26.04 48.54 50.72
C ARG A 121 -26.84 49.85 50.84
N PRO A 122 -28.19 49.93 51.02
CA PRO A 122 -28.92 51.13 51.17
C PRO A 122 -28.69 51.78 52.56
N LEU A 123 -28.50 50.95 53.61
CA LEU A 123 -28.24 51.45 54.97
C LEU A 123 -26.87 52.12 55.09
N ALA A 124 -25.84 51.56 54.44
CA ALA A 124 -24.51 52.16 54.35
C ALA A 124 -24.55 53.51 53.59
N LYS A 125 -25.34 53.61 52.51
CA LYS A 125 -25.57 54.89 51.80
C LYS A 125 -26.18 55.97 52.67
N LEU A 126 -27.08 55.60 53.61
CA LEU A 126 -27.71 56.50 54.59
C LEU A 126 -26.82 56.72 55.78
N LYS A 127 -25.55 56.26 55.83
CA LYS A 127 -24.59 56.31 56.95
C LYS A 127 -25.13 55.66 58.26
N ALA A 128 -26.09 54.72 58.12
CA ALA A 128 -26.65 53.97 59.26
C ALA A 128 -25.81 52.74 59.63
N LEU A 129 -24.89 52.31 58.74
CA LEU A 129 -23.92 51.23 58.95
C LEU A 129 -22.52 51.67 58.50
N SER A 130 -21.48 51.00 59.02
CA SER A 130 -20.10 51.31 58.69
C SER A 130 -19.73 50.88 57.25
N GLN A 131 -18.69 51.52 56.69
CA GLN A 131 -18.14 51.07 55.38
C GLN A 131 -17.56 49.70 55.50
N THR A 132 -16.99 49.28 56.62
CA THR A 132 -16.46 47.93 56.88
C THR A 132 -17.54 46.88 56.77
N ASP A 133 -18.78 47.19 57.28
CA ASP A 133 -19.90 46.22 57.15
C ASP A 133 -20.33 46.04 55.69
N LEU A 134 -20.27 47.11 54.88
CA LEU A 134 -20.56 47.02 53.44
C LEU A 134 -19.47 46.22 52.70
N ASP A 135 -18.19 46.52 53.01
CA ASP A 135 -17.06 45.82 52.37
C ASP A 135 -17.06 44.33 52.71
N GLN A 136 -17.40 43.95 53.94
CA GLN A 136 -17.57 42.56 54.35
C GLN A 136 -18.72 41.91 53.57
N ALA A 137 -19.89 42.54 53.44
CA ALA A 137 -21.02 42.01 52.74
C ALA A 137 -20.74 41.83 51.20
N ILE A 138 -19.93 42.71 50.61
CA ILE A 138 -19.46 42.59 49.22
C ILE A 138 -18.50 41.43 49.15
N GLY A 139 -17.55 41.25 50.05
CA GLY A 139 -16.62 40.14 50.13
C GLY A 139 -17.34 38.78 50.22
N ASP A 140 -18.33 38.69 51.11
CA ASP A 140 -19.14 37.47 51.27
C ASP A 140 -19.93 37.15 50.00
N PHE A 141 -20.52 38.13 49.33
CA PHE A 141 -21.21 37.96 48.06
C PHE A 141 -20.25 37.46 46.97
N GLN A 142 -19.06 38.05 46.86
CA GLN A 142 -18.06 37.61 45.86
C GLN A 142 -17.53 36.22 46.17
N THR A 143 -17.23 35.90 47.43
CA THR A 143 -16.75 34.58 47.83
C THR A 143 -17.77 33.48 47.55
N THR A 144 -19.04 33.71 47.90
CA THR A 144 -20.12 32.77 47.62
C THR A 144 -20.41 32.65 46.12
N ALA A 145 -20.26 33.71 45.32
CA ALA A 145 -20.37 33.64 43.88
C ALA A 145 -19.26 32.77 43.27
N ALA A 146 -18.04 32.87 43.77
CA ALA A 146 -16.93 32.03 43.36
C ALA A 146 -17.17 30.53 43.73
N ALA A 147 -17.74 30.27 44.91
CA ALA A 147 -18.13 28.94 45.37
C ALA A 147 -19.19 28.29 44.43
N VAL A 148 -20.19 29.07 44.01
CA VAL A 148 -21.18 28.62 43.01
C VAL A 148 -20.53 28.26 41.68
N SER A 149 -19.59 29.10 41.21
CA SER A 149 -18.86 28.83 39.96
C SER A 149 -18.06 27.55 40.06
N ASN A 150 -17.38 27.31 41.18
CA ASN A 150 -16.62 26.06 41.42
C ASN A 150 -17.56 24.82 41.44
N ALA A 151 -18.67 24.90 42.18
CA ALA A 151 -19.64 23.79 42.24
C ALA A 151 -20.28 23.51 40.90
N LYS A 152 -20.55 24.52 40.06
CA LYS A 152 -21.00 24.31 38.66
C LYS A 152 -19.99 23.54 37.84
N ALA A 153 -18.70 23.88 37.93
CA ALA A 153 -17.63 23.18 37.23
C ALA A 153 -17.54 21.71 37.67
N GLN A 154 -17.78 21.40 38.96
CA GLN A 154 -17.84 20.04 39.49
C GLN A 154 -19.02 19.24 38.88
N VAL A 155 -20.21 19.86 38.77
CA VAL A 155 -21.37 19.24 38.11
C VAL A 155 -21.09 18.94 36.65
N GLU A 156 -20.46 19.86 35.91
CA GLU A 156 -20.13 19.64 34.50
C GLU A 156 -19.09 18.53 34.35
N ASN A 157 -18.10 18.44 35.25
CA ASN A 157 -17.13 17.34 35.26
C ASN A 157 -17.81 15.98 35.51
N ALA A 158 -18.70 15.89 36.51
CA ALA A 158 -19.46 14.66 36.78
C ALA A 158 -20.36 14.24 35.60
N LYS A 159 -21.03 15.20 34.94
CA LYS A 159 -21.81 14.94 33.72
C LYS A 159 -20.94 14.42 32.59
N LEU A 160 -19.78 15.01 32.39
CA LEU A 160 -18.83 14.58 31.36
C LEU A 160 -18.36 13.12 31.59
N ASN A 161 -17.99 12.78 32.83
CA ASN A 161 -17.62 11.44 33.21
C ASN A 161 -18.76 10.44 33.01
N LEU A 162 -19.98 10.81 33.35
CA LEU A 162 -21.17 9.98 33.09
C LEU A 162 -21.40 9.79 31.58
N SER A 163 -21.18 10.81 30.77
CA SER A 163 -21.31 10.70 29.32
C SER A 163 -20.30 9.71 28.72
N TYR A 164 -19.11 9.61 29.27
CA TYR A 164 -18.08 8.66 28.86
C TYR A 164 -18.40 7.19 29.17
N CYS A 165 -19.39 6.92 30.02
CA CYS A 165 -19.90 5.57 30.24
C CYS A 165 -20.65 4.98 29.03
N THR A 166 -21.04 5.81 28.06
CA THR A 166 -21.61 5.39 26.80
C THR A 166 -20.59 5.61 25.70
N ILE A 167 -19.99 4.52 25.22
CA ILE A 167 -18.90 4.56 24.24
C ILE A 167 -19.48 4.37 22.86
N THR A 168 -19.33 5.39 22.00
CA THR A 168 -19.86 5.39 20.63
C THR A 168 -18.79 5.34 19.57
N SER A 169 -19.14 4.90 18.38
CA SER A 169 -18.23 4.92 17.23
C SER A 169 -18.08 6.36 16.71
N PRO A 170 -16.84 6.87 16.53
CA PRO A 170 -16.61 8.18 15.93
C PRO A 170 -16.67 8.15 14.40
N VAL A 171 -16.69 6.96 13.77
CA VAL A 171 -16.65 6.75 12.32
C VAL A 171 -17.62 5.66 11.91
N THR A 172 -18.07 5.72 10.65
CA THR A 172 -18.78 4.62 10.02
C THR A 172 -17.78 3.62 9.46
N GLY A 173 -17.96 2.32 9.77
CA GLY A 173 -17.04 1.27 9.35
C GLY A 173 -17.37 -0.09 9.93
N TYR A 174 -16.46 -1.03 9.80
CA TYR A 174 -16.58 -2.37 10.36
C TYR A 174 -15.86 -2.47 11.70
N ALA A 175 -16.59 -2.89 12.72
CA ALA A 175 -16.01 -3.05 14.06
C ALA A 175 -15.33 -4.41 14.20
N SER A 176 -14.13 -4.41 14.81
CA SER A 176 -13.41 -5.62 15.15
C SER A 176 -14.12 -6.45 16.22
N SER A 177 -13.55 -7.61 16.56
CA SER A 177 -13.89 -8.29 17.81
C SER A 177 -13.59 -7.42 19.02
N ALA A 178 -14.38 -7.56 20.09
CA ALA A 178 -14.11 -6.92 21.36
C ALA A 178 -12.87 -7.53 22.02
N LEU A 179 -12.00 -6.67 22.52
CA LEU A 179 -10.80 -7.09 23.25
C LEU A 179 -11.08 -7.40 24.72
N GLN A 180 -12.21 -6.88 25.22
CA GLN A 180 -12.67 -7.07 26.60
C GLN A 180 -14.08 -7.65 26.60
N THR A 181 -14.36 -8.51 27.57
CA THR A 181 -15.66 -9.14 27.75
C THR A 181 -16.52 -8.39 28.74
N ASP A 182 -17.83 -8.53 28.61
CA ASP A 182 -18.80 -7.97 29.56
C ASP A 182 -18.47 -8.45 30.99
N GLY A 183 -18.60 -7.56 31.97
CA GLY A 183 -18.20 -7.79 33.35
C GLY A 183 -16.73 -7.55 33.68
N THR A 184 -15.86 -7.29 32.70
CA THR A 184 -14.45 -6.95 32.93
C THR A 184 -14.31 -5.55 33.52
N TYR A 185 -13.43 -5.41 34.54
CA TYR A 185 -13.04 -4.11 35.05
C TYR A 185 -12.03 -3.44 34.12
N ILE A 186 -12.40 -2.29 33.58
CA ILE A 186 -11.60 -1.48 32.66
C ILE A 186 -10.77 -0.47 33.43
N ASN A 187 -9.48 -0.38 33.08
CA ASN A 187 -8.52 0.60 33.61
C ASN A 187 -7.56 1.03 32.49
N MET A 188 -6.58 1.87 32.79
CA MET A 188 -5.63 2.40 31.80
C MET A 188 -4.85 1.31 31.03
N SER A 189 -4.62 0.13 31.61
CA SER A 189 -3.82 -0.94 30.96
C SER A 189 -4.63 -1.76 29.95
N ASN A 190 -5.95 -1.79 30.07
CA ASN A 190 -6.87 -2.55 29.20
C ASN A 190 -8.00 -1.70 28.63
N ALA A 191 -7.80 -0.38 28.55
CA ALA A 191 -8.80 0.57 28.07
C ALA A 191 -9.16 0.40 26.57
N HIS A 192 -8.30 -0.23 25.76
CA HIS A 192 -8.58 -0.53 24.36
C HIS A 192 -9.67 -1.61 24.27
N LEU A 193 -10.80 -1.26 23.66
CA LEU A 193 -11.98 -2.12 23.62
C LEU A 193 -12.21 -2.78 22.27
N ALA A 194 -12.02 -2.04 21.17
CA ALA A 194 -12.20 -2.50 19.80
C ALA A 194 -11.55 -1.52 18.83
N THR A 195 -11.48 -1.90 17.55
CA THR A 195 -11.08 -1.00 16.46
C THR A 195 -12.16 -0.95 15.41
N VAL A 196 -12.47 0.23 14.89
CA VAL A 196 -13.41 0.40 13.76
C VAL A 196 -12.61 0.78 12.52
N TYR A 197 -12.80 0.01 11.44
CA TYR A 197 -12.11 0.16 10.16
C TYR A 197 -13.03 0.74 9.11
N THR A 198 -12.67 1.87 8.52
CA THR A 198 -13.34 2.39 7.33
C THR A 198 -12.86 1.57 6.12
N MET A 199 -13.81 0.97 5.38
CA MET A 199 -13.50 0.05 4.29
C MET A 199 -13.43 0.72 2.91
N SER A 200 -13.95 1.92 2.76
CA SER A 200 -13.85 2.72 1.53
C SER A 200 -13.67 4.21 1.88
N PRO A 201 -12.68 4.88 1.27
CA PRO A 201 -11.64 4.31 0.42
C PRO A 201 -10.66 3.42 1.20
N MET A 202 -10.03 2.46 0.49
CA MET A 202 -8.91 1.67 1.01
C MET A 202 -7.60 2.25 0.55
N TRP A 203 -6.61 2.22 1.39
CA TRP A 203 -5.24 2.53 1.03
C TRP A 203 -4.47 1.28 0.69
N VAL A 204 -3.58 1.41 -0.27
CA VAL A 204 -2.64 0.36 -0.66
C VAL A 204 -1.24 0.95 -0.58
N THR A 205 -0.45 0.40 0.32
CA THR A 205 0.88 0.88 0.64
C THR A 205 1.92 -0.07 0.08
N PHE A 206 2.89 0.45 -0.65
CA PHE A 206 4.02 -0.27 -1.20
C PHE A 206 5.30 0.55 -1.09
N SER A 207 6.45 -0.11 -1.15
CA SER A 207 7.74 0.54 -0.95
C SER A 207 8.60 0.46 -2.20
N MET A 208 9.28 1.55 -2.52
CA MET A 208 10.27 1.65 -3.59
C MET A 208 11.65 1.85 -2.96
N SER A 209 12.67 1.19 -3.48
CA SER A 209 14.05 1.36 -3.02
C SER A 209 14.69 2.62 -3.60
N GLU A 210 15.67 3.20 -2.88
CA GLU A 210 16.47 4.33 -3.35
C GLU A 210 17.18 4.02 -4.68
N ASN A 211 17.67 2.78 -4.84
CA ASN A 211 18.35 2.35 -6.07
C ASN A 211 17.38 2.30 -7.27
N GLU A 212 16.14 1.85 -7.07
CA GLU A 212 15.11 1.84 -8.12
C GLU A 212 14.72 3.27 -8.50
N GLU A 213 14.55 4.15 -7.52
CA GLU A 213 14.26 5.56 -7.79
C GLU A 213 15.41 6.23 -8.55
N ALA A 214 16.67 6.01 -8.14
CA ALA A 214 17.84 6.55 -8.81
C ALA A 214 17.93 6.07 -10.27
N LYS A 215 17.65 4.78 -10.52
CA LYS A 215 17.59 4.20 -11.88
C LYS A 215 16.50 4.85 -12.72
N ILE A 216 15.28 4.98 -12.18
CA ILE A 216 14.17 5.64 -12.87
C ILE A 216 14.52 7.10 -13.18
N ASN A 217 15.11 7.81 -12.22
CA ASN A 217 15.54 9.20 -12.40
C ASN A 217 16.60 9.34 -13.50
N GLN A 218 17.53 8.38 -13.60
CA GLN A 218 18.53 8.35 -14.66
C GLN A 218 17.89 8.09 -16.02
N GLU A 219 17.03 7.08 -16.15
CA GLU A 219 16.33 6.76 -17.40
C GLU A 219 15.45 7.93 -17.89
N VAL A 220 14.86 8.71 -16.96
CA VAL A 220 14.13 9.95 -17.30
C VAL A 220 15.07 11.04 -17.81
N LYS A 221 16.23 11.25 -17.17
CA LYS A 221 17.24 12.24 -17.61
C LYS A 221 17.81 11.91 -18.99
N GLU A 222 17.97 10.62 -19.29
CA GLU A 222 18.45 10.12 -20.59
C GLU A 222 17.36 10.16 -21.68
N GLY A 223 16.12 10.48 -21.31
CA GLY A 223 14.97 10.52 -22.24
C GLY A 223 14.47 9.13 -22.66
N ILE A 224 14.93 8.07 -21.99
CA ILE A 224 14.52 6.67 -22.23
C ILE A 224 13.13 6.44 -21.64
N LEU A 225 12.87 6.99 -20.46
CA LEU A 225 11.60 6.87 -19.73
C LEU A 225 10.92 8.23 -19.62
N ARG A 226 9.64 8.31 -19.97
CA ARG A 226 8.78 9.47 -19.77
C ARG A 226 7.80 9.19 -18.64
N ARG A 227 7.75 10.08 -17.66
CA ARG A 227 6.74 10.05 -16.59
C ARG A 227 5.41 10.61 -17.07
N PRO A 228 4.28 10.21 -16.47
CA PRO A 228 3.00 10.83 -16.75
C PRO A 228 2.99 12.30 -16.31
N GLU A 229 2.17 13.10 -16.95
CA GLU A 229 1.97 14.49 -16.59
C GLU A 229 1.49 14.59 -15.14
N ASN A 230 1.99 15.58 -14.41
CA ASN A 230 1.67 15.83 -13.00
C ASN A 230 1.91 14.65 -12.06
N HIS A 231 2.73 13.66 -12.44
CA HIS A 231 2.98 12.42 -11.67
C HIS A 231 1.68 11.65 -11.34
N ASP A 232 0.67 11.74 -12.20
CA ASP A 232 -0.61 11.06 -12.04
C ASP A 232 -0.49 9.59 -12.47
N TYR A 233 0.01 8.78 -11.55
CA TYR A 233 0.16 7.34 -11.74
C TYR A 233 -1.13 6.62 -11.41
N GLU A 234 -1.62 5.85 -12.37
CA GLU A 234 -2.70 4.91 -12.19
C GLU A 234 -2.16 3.60 -11.57
N VAL A 235 -2.89 3.06 -10.61
CA VAL A 235 -2.51 1.80 -9.95
C VAL A 235 -3.60 0.76 -10.14
N GLN A 236 -3.21 -0.41 -10.59
CA GLN A 236 -4.05 -1.59 -10.72
C GLN A 236 -3.61 -2.62 -9.69
N LEU A 237 -4.56 -3.35 -9.09
CA LEU A 237 -4.23 -4.38 -8.10
C LEU A 237 -4.46 -5.77 -8.69
N GLU A 238 -3.47 -6.61 -8.49
CA GLU A 238 -3.60 -8.04 -8.66
C GLU A 238 -3.76 -8.69 -7.28
N LEU A 239 -4.89 -9.34 -7.06
CA LEU A 239 -5.24 -10.00 -5.81
C LEU A 239 -4.55 -11.37 -5.70
N ALA A 240 -4.61 -11.97 -4.52
CA ALA A 240 -4.17 -13.35 -4.33
C ALA A 240 -4.95 -14.28 -5.29
N GLY A 241 -4.23 -15.03 -6.11
CA GLY A 241 -4.83 -15.89 -7.16
C GLY A 241 -4.76 -15.31 -8.57
N GLY A 242 -4.19 -14.11 -8.77
CA GLY A 242 -3.98 -13.51 -10.09
C GLY A 242 -5.19 -12.74 -10.65
N GLU A 243 -6.26 -12.60 -9.87
CA GLU A 243 -7.42 -11.80 -10.25
C GLU A 243 -7.09 -10.31 -10.19
N ILE A 244 -7.47 -9.57 -11.21
CA ILE A 244 -7.32 -8.11 -11.25
C ILE A 244 -8.53 -7.45 -10.59
N TYR A 245 -8.27 -6.60 -9.60
CA TYR A 245 -9.31 -5.80 -8.96
C TYR A 245 -9.92 -4.82 -9.99
N PRO A 246 -11.26 -4.76 -10.12
CA PRO A 246 -11.91 -4.06 -11.23
C PRO A 246 -11.81 -2.54 -11.18
N ILE A 247 -11.50 -1.98 -10.00
CA ILE A 247 -11.41 -0.51 -9.82
C ILE A 247 -9.94 -0.15 -9.73
N THR A 248 -9.52 0.80 -10.58
CA THR A 248 -8.17 1.36 -10.54
C THR A 248 -8.07 2.45 -9.48
N GLY A 249 -6.92 2.53 -8.84
CA GLY A 249 -6.60 3.57 -7.88
C GLY A 249 -5.59 4.56 -8.44
N ARG A 250 -5.26 5.57 -7.64
CA ARG A 250 -4.23 6.57 -7.97
C ARG A 250 -3.25 6.71 -6.82
N VAL A 251 -1.99 6.99 -7.16
CA VAL A 251 -0.99 7.33 -6.14
C VAL A 251 -1.37 8.68 -5.53
N THR A 252 -1.61 8.67 -4.22
CA THR A 252 -2.03 9.87 -3.46
C THR A 252 -0.97 10.40 -2.53
N PHE A 253 0.05 9.59 -2.23
CA PHE A 253 1.10 9.98 -1.29
C PHE A 253 2.42 9.28 -1.65
N SER A 254 3.50 10.03 -1.50
CA SER A 254 4.87 9.55 -1.53
C SER A 254 5.60 10.09 -0.30
N SER A 255 6.20 9.21 0.48
CA SER A 255 6.95 9.62 1.67
C SER A 255 8.16 10.46 1.26
N PRO A 256 8.40 11.63 1.89
CA PRO A 256 9.61 12.41 1.65
C PRO A 256 10.87 11.81 2.30
N ASN A 257 10.69 10.83 3.19
CA ASN A 257 11.77 10.23 3.97
C ASN A 257 11.99 8.77 3.57
N PHE A 258 13.25 8.38 3.45
CA PHE A 258 13.63 6.97 3.37
C PHE A 258 13.64 6.34 4.76
N ASN A 259 13.22 5.10 4.83
CA ASN A 259 13.43 4.26 6.00
C ASN A 259 14.91 3.84 6.05
N PRO A 260 15.68 4.26 7.07
CA PRO A 260 17.14 4.03 7.11
C PRO A 260 17.51 2.55 7.29
N SER A 261 16.59 1.71 7.78
CA SER A 261 16.84 0.28 7.98
C SER A 261 16.66 -0.54 6.70
N THR A 262 15.82 -0.10 5.78
CA THR A 262 15.48 -0.82 4.53
C THR A 262 15.97 -0.11 3.27
N GLY A 263 16.35 1.19 3.35
CA GLY A 263 16.69 2.00 2.19
C GLY A 263 15.53 2.18 1.21
N THR A 264 14.30 2.16 1.72
CA THR A 264 13.07 2.30 0.91
C THR A 264 12.23 3.47 1.39
N PHE A 265 11.42 4.03 0.52
CA PHE A 265 10.36 4.98 0.89
C PHE A 265 8.99 4.45 0.51
N GLU A 266 8.00 4.93 1.23
CA GLU A 266 6.62 4.47 1.10
C GLU A 266 5.86 5.26 0.04
N LEU A 267 5.13 4.54 -0.79
CA LEU A 267 4.14 5.04 -1.72
C LEU A 267 2.76 4.53 -1.31
N ARG A 268 1.75 5.36 -1.46
CA ARG A 268 0.38 4.98 -1.14
C ARG A 268 -0.57 5.36 -2.27
N ALA A 269 -1.38 4.38 -2.66
CA ALA A 269 -2.48 4.58 -3.59
C ALA A 269 -3.83 4.46 -2.87
N SER A 270 -4.84 5.16 -3.35
CA SER A 270 -6.20 5.12 -2.82
C SER A 270 -7.13 4.40 -3.79
N PHE A 271 -7.97 3.53 -3.27
CA PHE A 271 -8.92 2.69 -4.02
C PHE A 271 -10.31 2.78 -3.43
N GLU A 272 -11.29 2.98 -4.28
CA GLU A 272 -12.69 2.77 -3.87
C GLU A 272 -12.96 1.29 -3.65
N ASN A 273 -13.71 0.96 -2.60
CA ASN A 273 -13.99 -0.41 -2.20
C ASN A 273 -15.49 -0.61 -1.88
N PRO A 274 -16.39 -0.37 -2.84
CA PRO A 274 -17.84 -0.37 -2.57
C PRO A 274 -18.36 -1.73 -2.14
N ASN A 275 -17.76 -2.81 -2.61
CA ASN A 275 -18.19 -4.18 -2.32
C ASN A 275 -17.39 -4.84 -1.17
N ASN A 276 -16.53 -4.09 -0.49
CA ASN A 276 -15.68 -4.58 0.61
C ASN A 276 -14.84 -5.83 0.23
N GLN A 277 -14.45 -5.96 -1.03
CA GLN A 277 -13.59 -7.04 -1.51
C GLN A 277 -12.17 -6.92 -0.97
N LEU A 278 -11.68 -5.69 -0.85
CA LEU A 278 -10.40 -5.41 -0.20
C LEU A 278 -10.61 -5.38 1.31
N ARG A 279 -9.77 -6.10 2.02
CA ARG A 279 -9.73 -6.11 3.49
C ARG A 279 -8.42 -5.51 3.99
N PRO A 280 -8.41 -4.82 5.12
CA PRO A 280 -7.16 -4.33 5.73
C PRO A 280 -6.17 -5.47 5.97
N GLN A 281 -4.88 -5.16 5.83
CA GLN A 281 -3.76 -6.09 6.06
C GLN A 281 -3.62 -7.24 5.02
N GLN A 282 -4.33 -7.15 3.89
CA GLN A 282 -4.21 -8.11 2.79
C GLN A 282 -2.99 -7.76 1.92
N TYR A 283 -2.20 -8.78 1.56
CA TYR A 283 -1.13 -8.62 0.59
C TYR A 283 -1.69 -8.71 -0.82
N VAL A 284 -1.29 -7.77 -1.66
CA VAL A 284 -1.67 -7.64 -3.07
C VAL A 284 -0.45 -7.23 -3.89
N ARG A 285 -0.55 -7.31 -5.20
CA ARG A 285 0.46 -6.80 -6.10
C ARG A 285 -0.04 -5.50 -6.73
N ALA A 286 0.68 -4.40 -6.51
CA ALA A 286 0.37 -3.10 -7.11
C ALA A 286 1.10 -2.96 -8.43
N ILE A 287 0.36 -2.78 -9.51
CA ILE A 287 0.86 -2.53 -10.87
C ILE A 287 0.64 -1.04 -11.14
N VAL A 288 1.73 -0.28 -11.12
CA VAL A 288 1.72 1.17 -11.32
C VAL A 288 1.94 1.45 -12.80
N LYS A 289 1.02 2.19 -13.40
CA LYS A 289 0.94 2.51 -14.82
C LYS A 289 1.08 4.00 -15.06
N GLY A 290 1.35 4.39 -16.32
CA GLY A 290 1.41 5.76 -16.77
C GLY A 290 2.80 6.22 -17.22
N ALA A 291 3.86 5.54 -16.80
CA ALA A 291 5.18 5.76 -17.39
C ALA A 291 5.28 5.09 -18.77
N THR A 292 6.15 5.62 -19.64
CA THR A 292 6.32 5.14 -21.01
C THR A 292 7.79 5.12 -21.38
N TYR A 293 8.28 3.99 -21.89
CA TYR A 293 9.57 3.91 -22.55
C TYR A 293 9.46 4.54 -23.95
N VAL A 294 10.26 5.56 -24.22
CA VAL A 294 10.21 6.34 -25.45
C VAL A 294 11.10 5.70 -26.51
N ASN A 295 10.59 5.52 -27.75
CA ASN A 295 11.36 4.93 -28.86
C ASN A 295 12.06 3.61 -28.49
N ALA A 296 11.38 2.78 -27.71
CA ALA A 296 11.92 1.51 -27.23
C ALA A 296 11.95 0.44 -28.31
N ILE A 297 12.90 -0.45 -28.23
CA ILE A 297 12.94 -1.71 -28.96
C ILE A 297 12.51 -2.82 -28.00
N VAL A 298 11.48 -3.58 -28.39
CA VAL A 298 11.09 -4.79 -27.66
C VAL A 298 11.16 -5.98 -28.60
N VAL A 299 11.46 -7.15 -28.08
CA VAL A 299 11.48 -8.40 -28.86
C VAL A 299 10.81 -9.52 -28.06
N PRO A 300 10.11 -10.46 -28.72
CA PRO A 300 9.50 -11.58 -28.02
C PRO A 300 10.52 -12.32 -27.14
N GLN A 301 10.10 -12.71 -25.95
CA GLN A 301 10.97 -13.38 -24.96
C GLN A 301 11.66 -14.62 -25.55
N ILE A 302 10.98 -15.34 -26.43
CA ILE A 302 11.51 -16.53 -27.09
C ILE A 302 12.70 -16.23 -28.00
N ALA A 303 12.86 -15.00 -28.48
CA ALA A 303 13.96 -14.59 -29.36
C ALA A 303 15.27 -14.34 -28.64
N VAL A 304 15.21 -14.07 -27.33
CA VAL A 304 16.38 -13.77 -26.51
C VAL A 304 16.90 -15.06 -25.87
N GLN A 305 18.15 -15.36 -26.11
CA GLN A 305 18.82 -16.52 -25.56
C GLN A 305 19.86 -16.11 -24.53
N GLU A 306 20.09 -16.96 -23.54
CA GLU A 306 21.14 -16.77 -22.55
C GLU A 306 22.38 -17.58 -22.91
N GLY A 307 23.53 -16.93 -22.89
CA GLY A 307 24.82 -17.53 -23.17
C GLY A 307 25.85 -17.22 -22.08
N SER A 308 27.05 -17.75 -22.21
CA SER A 308 28.13 -17.59 -21.25
C SER A 308 28.58 -16.12 -21.01
N LYS A 309 28.24 -15.21 -21.92
CA LYS A 309 28.60 -13.77 -21.86
C LYS A 309 27.38 -12.86 -21.68
N GLY A 310 26.23 -13.40 -21.27
CA GLY A 310 24.97 -12.66 -21.13
C GLY A 310 23.96 -13.01 -22.21
N HIS A 311 23.02 -12.11 -22.44
CA HIS A 311 21.92 -12.32 -23.39
C HIS A 311 22.34 -12.02 -24.83
N PHE A 312 21.79 -12.77 -25.76
CA PHE A 312 22.00 -12.57 -27.18
C PHE A 312 20.77 -12.92 -28.01
N VAL A 313 20.76 -12.44 -29.24
CA VAL A 313 19.74 -12.77 -30.24
C VAL A 313 20.41 -13.17 -31.54
N TRP A 314 19.68 -13.92 -32.38
CA TRP A 314 20.08 -14.16 -33.75
C TRP A 314 19.44 -13.12 -34.67
N VAL A 315 20.26 -12.40 -35.44
CA VAL A 315 19.82 -11.45 -36.44
C VAL A 315 20.12 -11.98 -37.83
N VAL A 316 19.15 -11.85 -38.72
CA VAL A 316 19.34 -12.20 -40.14
C VAL A 316 19.92 -11.00 -40.88
N THR A 317 21.11 -11.20 -41.46
CA THR A 317 21.79 -10.18 -42.28
C THR A 317 21.14 -10.04 -43.66
N LYS A 318 21.50 -8.96 -44.38
CA LYS A 318 21.03 -8.74 -45.78
C LYS A 318 21.38 -9.88 -46.71
N ASP A 319 22.44 -10.64 -46.41
CA ASP A 319 22.91 -11.82 -47.20
C ASP A 319 22.20 -13.13 -46.79
N ASN A 320 21.11 -13.07 -46.02
CA ASN A 320 20.38 -14.20 -45.47
C ASN A 320 21.26 -15.16 -44.66
N LYS A 321 22.14 -14.60 -43.83
CA LYS A 321 22.94 -15.35 -42.86
C LYS A 321 22.55 -15.01 -41.42
N ALA A 322 22.61 -16.02 -40.53
CA ALA A 322 22.42 -15.82 -39.12
C ALA A 322 23.66 -15.17 -38.48
N GLN A 323 23.49 -14.08 -37.81
CA GLN A 323 24.53 -13.40 -37.04
C GLN A 323 24.20 -13.44 -35.54
N PHE A 324 25.16 -13.93 -34.75
CA PHE A 324 25.12 -13.83 -33.32
C PHE A 324 25.30 -12.38 -32.90
N ARG A 325 24.36 -11.82 -32.11
CA ARG A 325 24.44 -10.44 -31.64
C ARG A 325 24.18 -10.37 -30.14
N PRO A 326 25.18 -10.00 -29.33
CA PRO A 326 24.95 -9.75 -27.90
C PRO A 326 24.02 -8.57 -27.72
N VAL A 327 23.11 -8.66 -26.75
CA VAL A 327 22.14 -7.62 -26.42
C VAL A 327 22.11 -7.35 -24.92
N GLU A 328 21.90 -6.10 -24.56
CA GLU A 328 21.60 -5.70 -23.20
C GLU A 328 20.10 -5.61 -23.02
N VAL A 329 19.55 -6.49 -22.17
CA VAL A 329 18.12 -6.55 -21.89
C VAL A 329 17.75 -5.65 -20.71
N GLY A 330 16.55 -5.11 -20.76
CA GLY A 330 15.91 -4.35 -19.69
C GLY A 330 14.86 -5.18 -18.96
N ASN A 331 13.76 -4.53 -18.62
CA ASN A 331 12.62 -5.18 -17.96
C ASN A 331 11.75 -5.95 -18.96
N TRP A 332 10.97 -6.87 -18.46
CA TRP A 332 9.93 -7.54 -19.25
C TRP A 332 8.72 -6.61 -19.37
N ILE A 333 8.14 -6.61 -20.55
CA ILE A 333 6.93 -5.85 -20.87
C ILE A 333 5.95 -6.84 -21.50
N GLY A 334 5.02 -7.34 -20.70
CA GLY A 334 4.16 -8.45 -21.10
C GLY A 334 4.97 -9.69 -21.46
N ASN A 335 4.90 -10.15 -22.73
CA ASN A 335 5.65 -11.28 -23.26
C ASN A 335 6.93 -10.89 -23.99
N ASP A 336 7.33 -9.63 -23.94
CA ASP A 336 8.46 -9.10 -24.69
C ASP A 336 9.58 -8.65 -23.74
N TRP A 337 10.83 -8.71 -24.21
CA TRP A 337 11.99 -8.11 -23.58
C TRP A 337 12.22 -6.70 -24.12
N LEU A 338 12.39 -5.72 -23.25
CA LEU A 338 12.96 -4.43 -23.58
C LEU A 338 14.45 -4.61 -23.91
N ILE A 339 14.89 -4.15 -25.07
CA ILE A 339 16.31 -4.17 -25.46
C ILE A 339 16.88 -2.78 -25.30
N LYS A 340 17.88 -2.64 -24.41
CA LYS A 340 18.55 -1.37 -24.15
C LYS A 340 19.62 -1.08 -25.19
N ASN A 341 20.42 -2.10 -25.56
CA ASN A 341 21.51 -1.98 -26.51
C ASN A 341 21.66 -3.28 -27.33
N GLY A 342 22.22 -3.15 -28.55
CA GLY A 342 22.59 -4.27 -29.40
C GLY A 342 21.70 -4.49 -30.61
N LEU A 343 20.55 -3.84 -30.71
CA LEU A 343 19.66 -3.89 -31.88
C LEU A 343 19.41 -2.51 -32.46
N GLU A 344 19.23 -2.48 -33.77
CA GLU A 344 18.83 -1.28 -34.52
C GLU A 344 17.46 -1.47 -35.18
N GLU A 345 16.81 -0.36 -35.49
CA GLU A 345 15.55 -0.37 -36.19
C GLU A 345 15.72 -1.01 -37.58
N GLY A 346 14.84 -1.94 -37.92
CA GLY A 346 14.89 -2.71 -39.17
C GLY A 346 15.64 -4.02 -39.11
N ASP A 347 16.32 -4.33 -37.99
CA ASP A 347 16.92 -5.65 -37.78
C ASP A 347 15.84 -6.75 -37.80
N LYS A 348 16.19 -7.89 -38.36
CA LYS A 348 15.33 -9.10 -38.42
C LYS A 348 15.81 -10.09 -37.37
N VAL A 349 15.10 -10.17 -36.26
CA VAL A 349 15.43 -11.05 -35.14
C VAL A 349 14.71 -12.39 -35.30
N VAL A 350 15.46 -13.46 -35.16
CA VAL A 350 14.90 -14.83 -35.27
C VAL A 350 14.10 -15.17 -34.02
N THR A 351 12.88 -15.63 -34.21
CA THR A 351 11.97 -16.08 -33.14
C THR A 351 11.79 -17.59 -33.11
N GLU A 352 11.93 -18.28 -34.27
CA GLU A 352 11.81 -19.73 -34.36
C GLU A 352 12.91 -20.29 -35.25
N GLY A 353 13.30 -21.57 -35.05
CA GLY A 353 14.35 -22.23 -35.80
C GLY A 353 15.76 -22.03 -35.25
N MET A 354 15.92 -21.45 -34.08
CA MET A 354 17.21 -21.06 -33.48
C MET A 354 18.11 -22.21 -33.08
N MET A 355 17.56 -23.39 -32.75
CA MET A 355 18.32 -24.53 -32.21
C MET A 355 19.38 -25.09 -33.17
N LEU A 356 19.26 -24.84 -34.45
CA LEU A 356 20.16 -25.35 -35.50
C LEU A 356 21.07 -24.26 -36.07
N LEU A 357 21.01 -23.02 -35.51
CA LEU A 357 21.76 -21.91 -36.04
C LEU A 357 23.19 -21.88 -35.49
N ALA A 358 24.11 -21.61 -36.40
CA ALA A 358 25.50 -21.23 -36.10
C ALA A 358 25.79 -19.87 -36.73
N SER A 359 26.80 -19.18 -36.22
CA SER A 359 27.23 -17.92 -36.82
C SER A 359 27.58 -18.11 -38.30
N GLU A 360 27.14 -17.19 -39.15
CA GLU A 360 27.30 -17.20 -40.62
C GLU A 360 26.55 -18.35 -41.34
N ALA A 361 25.68 -19.11 -40.66
CA ALA A 361 24.88 -20.14 -41.29
C ALA A 361 23.84 -19.51 -42.23
N PRO A 362 23.66 -20.08 -43.46
CA PRO A 362 22.64 -19.61 -44.36
C PRO A 362 21.22 -19.91 -43.81
N VAL A 363 20.35 -18.94 -43.85
CA VAL A 363 18.96 -19.08 -43.39
C VAL A 363 17.96 -18.74 -44.47
N LYS A 364 16.78 -19.37 -44.39
CA LYS A 364 15.63 -19.06 -45.27
C LYS A 364 14.50 -18.53 -44.38
N ILE A 365 14.13 -17.29 -44.56
CA ILE A 365 12.97 -16.71 -43.87
C ILE A 365 11.71 -17.39 -44.43
N VAL A 366 10.99 -18.07 -43.53
CA VAL A 366 9.71 -18.71 -43.85
C VAL A 366 8.54 -17.83 -43.51
N GLN A 367 8.69 -17.09 -42.38
CA GLN A 367 7.66 -16.16 -41.92
C GLN A 367 8.33 -14.89 -41.40
N GLU A 368 7.86 -13.76 -41.86
CA GLU A 368 8.21 -12.43 -41.30
C GLU A 368 6.97 -11.90 -40.63
N VAL A 369 7.07 -11.63 -39.30
CA VAL A 369 6.00 -11.09 -38.52
C VAL A 369 6.37 -9.62 -38.22
N ASP A 370 5.55 -8.71 -38.65
CA ASP A 370 5.69 -7.32 -38.21
C ASP A 370 5.32 -7.25 -36.71
N GLN A 371 6.14 -6.56 -35.95
CA GLN A 371 5.91 -6.36 -34.52
C GLN A 371 4.63 -5.54 -34.36
N LYS A 372 3.57 -6.19 -33.88
CA LYS A 372 2.34 -5.48 -33.52
C LYS A 372 2.64 -4.68 -32.26
N PRO A 373 2.36 -3.36 -32.22
CA PRO A 373 2.47 -2.62 -30.96
C PRO A 373 1.70 -3.39 -29.91
N ALA A 374 2.25 -3.48 -28.69
CA ALA A 374 1.58 -4.08 -27.54
C ALA A 374 0.29 -3.27 -27.28
N ALA A 375 -0.76 -3.58 -28.02
CA ALA A 375 -2.07 -3.02 -27.88
C ALA A 375 -2.85 -3.88 -26.91
N ASP A 376 -3.40 -3.25 -25.89
CA ASP A 376 -4.46 -3.72 -25.02
C ASP A 376 -5.13 -5.03 -25.45
N ASP A 377 -4.69 -6.14 -24.90
CA ASP A 377 -5.39 -7.42 -25.00
C ASP A 377 -6.53 -7.47 -23.95
N LYS A 378 -7.35 -6.40 -23.92
CA LYS A 378 -8.53 -6.30 -23.07
C LYS A 378 -9.82 -6.11 -23.86
N ALA A 379 -10.03 -6.97 -24.86
CA ALA A 379 -11.37 -7.08 -25.47
C ALA A 379 -11.61 -8.47 -26.04
N LYS A 380 -11.45 -9.52 -25.24
CA LYS A 380 -12.09 -10.83 -25.54
C LYS A 380 -11.86 -11.77 -24.34
N LYS A 381 -12.71 -11.66 -23.31
CA LYS A 381 -13.36 -12.80 -22.65
C LYS A 381 -14.49 -12.30 -21.77
#